data_ac1fe8244f77abf393252bfa0f0b5133
#
_entry.id   ac1fe8244f77abf393252bfa0f0b5133
#
_cell.length_a   1.000
_cell.length_b   1.000
_cell.length_c   1.000
_cell.angle_alpha   90.00
_cell.angle_beta   90.00
_cell.angle_gamma   90.00
#
_symmetry.space_group_name_H-M   'P 1'
#
loop_
_entity.id
_entity.type
_entity.pdbx_description
1 polymer ?
#
loop_
_entity_poly.entity_id
_entity_poly.type
_entity_poly.pdbx_seq_one_letter_code
_entity_poly.pdbx_strand_id
1 'polypeptide(L)'
;MAPYLTLMREDAPQRAYPLREVFNGLRYVVKTGAPWRWMPNDLPPWPVVYQQGQRWLRAGVFEAIVHDLRALLRLAAGRPPEPTAVILDARTLQSTPESGARAGYDGHKKRKGSKTQIAVDTLGHLLALLVTPASAQQRAQVAELAATVQEVTGDTVEVAYVDQGYTGDQPAVEAAAHGIRLEVVKHAEAKRGFVLLPRRWVVERDFAWASRFRRLARDYERLPETLAGLHFVAFACLMLQRLCLTLGSLQVHNSL
;
A
#
# COMPACT_ATOMS: atom_id res chain seq x y z
N MET A 1 1.51 -4.92 -17.01
CA MET A 1 0.47 -5.65 -16.22
C MET A 1 0.23 -7.07 -16.72
N ALA A 2 0.00 -7.31 -18.02
CA ALA A 2 -0.38 -8.65 -18.50
C ALA A 2 0.55 -9.79 -18.03
N PRO A 3 1.89 -9.68 -18.05
CA PRO A 3 2.77 -10.76 -17.60
C PRO A 3 2.55 -11.16 -16.13
N TYR A 4 2.29 -10.20 -15.26
CA TYR A 4 2.05 -10.46 -13.82
C TYR A 4 0.71 -11.12 -13.53
N LEU A 5 -0.31 -10.81 -14.34
CA LEU A 5 -1.65 -11.36 -14.15
C LEU A 5 -1.76 -12.82 -14.61
N THR A 6 -0.78 -13.30 -15.39
CA THR A 6 -0.78 -14.65 -15.93
C THR A 6 -0.15 -15.61 -14.92
N LEU A 7 -0.95 -16.20 -14.04
CA LEU A 7 -0.49 -17.25 -13.09
C LEU A 7 -0.43 -18.64 -13.73
N MET A 8 -1.06 -18.80 -14.89
CA MET A 8 -1.07 -20.01 -15.71
C MET A 8 -0.87 -19.61 -17.18
N ARG A 9 -0.71 -20.59 -18.06
CA ARG A 9 -0.60 -20.31 -19.49
C ARG A 9 -1.75 -19.42 -19.96
N GLU A 10 -1.44 -18.45 -20.81
CA GLU A 10 -2.42 -17.46 -21.29
C GLU A 10 -3.53 -18.10 -22.15
N ASP A 11 -3.19 -19.17 -22.85
CA ASP A 11 -4.06 -19.99 -23.71
C ASP A 11 -4.80 -21.10 -22.97
N ALA A 12 -4.82 -21.09 -21.63
CA ALA A 12 -5.50 -22.11 -20.85
C ALA A 12 -6.98 -22.24 -21.26
N PRO A 13 -7.45 -23.43 -21.66
CA PRO A 13 -8.78 -23.63 -22.26
C PRO A 13 -9.96 -23.31 -21.33
N GLN A 14 -9.70 -23.14 -20.05
CA GLN A 14 -10.70 -22.80 -19.03
C GLN A 14 -10.89 -21.30 -18.84
N ARG A 15 -10.14 -20.46 -19.57
CA ARG A 15 -10.21 -19.00 -19.42
C ARG A 15 -11.34 -18.43 -20.29
N ALA A 16 -12.49 -18.21 -19.67
CA ALA A 16 -13.66 -17.65 -20.35
C ALA A 16 -13.58 -16.11 -20.55
N TYR A 17 -12.73 -15.42 -19.80
CA TYR A 17 -12.64 -13.94 -19.84
C TYR A 17 -11.17 -13.49 -19.93
N PRO A 18 -10.88 -12.43 -20.72
CA PRO A 18 -9.55 -11.83 -20.76
C PRO A 18 -9.14 -11.33 -19.38
N LEU A 19 -7.89 -11.60 -18.96
CA LEU A 19 -7.38 -11.18 -17.64
C LEU A 19 -7.45 -9.67 -17.43
N ARG A 20 -7.32 -8.89 -18.51
CA ARG A 20 -7.49 -7.44 -18.49
C ARG A 20 -8.87 -7.04 -18.00
N GLU A 21 -9.93 -7.69 -18.50
CA GLU A 21 -11.30 -7.37 -18.11
C GLU A 21 -11.59 -7.84 -16.68
N VAL A 22 -11.04 -8.97 -16.27
CA VAL A 22 -11.11 -9.43 -14.87
C VAL A 22 -10.41 -8.44 -13.93
N PHE A 23 -9.25 -7.92 -14.33
CA PHE A 23 -8.57 -6.87 -13.58
C PHE A 23 -9.36 -5.54 -13.55
N ASN A 24 -10.00 -5.16 -14.66
CA ASN A 24 -10.88 -3.99 -14.70
C ASN A 24 -12.04 -4.14 -13.71
N GLY A 25 -12.63 -5.32 -13.59
CA GLY A 25 -13.65 -5.63 -12.59
C GLY A 25 -13.14 -5.50 -11.16
N LEU A 26 -11.94 -6.04 -10.85
CA LEU A 26 -11.32 -5.86 -9.53
C LEU A 26 -11.05 -4.38 -9.24
N ARG A 27 -10.45 -3.66 -10.20
CA ARG A 27 -10.20 -2.22 -10.10
C ARG A 27 -11.48 -1.43 -9.86
N TYR A 28 -12.58 -1.79 -10.54
CA TYR A 28 -13.88 -1.17 -10.35
C TYR A 28 -14.35 -1.29 -8.90
N VAL A 29 -14.35 -2.50 -8.33
CA VAL A 29 -14.76 -2.74 -6.94
C VAL A 29 -13.87 -1.98 -5.95
N VAL A 30 -12.55 -2.01 -6.14
CA VAL A 30 -11.62 -1.32 -5.24
C VAL A 30 -11.80 0.20 -5.33
N LYS A 31 -11.97 0.74 -6.53
CA LYS A 31 -12.13 2.18 -6.75
C LYS A 31 -13.47 2.73 -6.25
N THR A 32 -14.57 2.04 -6.53
CA THR A 32 -15.93 2.51 -6.24
C THR A 32 -16.44 2.09 -4.87
N GLY A 33 -15.88 1.01 -4.29
CA GLY A 33 -16.38 0.37 -3.08
C GLY A 33 -17.71 -0.35 -3.28
N ALA A 34 -18.14 -0.57 -4.53
CA ALA A 34 -19.39 -1.24 -4.83
C ALA A 34 -19.43 -2.65 -4.24
N PRO A 35 -20.59 -3.12 -3.75
CA PRO A 35 -20.79 -4.52 -3.41
C PRO A 35 -20.52 -5.42 -4.61
N TRP A 36 -19.90 -6.59 -4.37
CA TRP A 36 -19.53 -7.53 -5.44
C TRP A 36 -20.71 -7.85 -6.38
N ARG A 37 -21.92 -8.05 -5.83
CA ARG A 37 -23.12 -8.37 -6.58
C ARG A 37 -23.66 -7.22 -7.44
N TRP A 38 -23.14 -6.01 -7.28
CA TRP A 38 -23.52 -4.83 -8.05
C TRP A 38 -22.49 -4.50 -9.14
N MET A 39 -21.70 -5.51 -9.51
CA MET A 39 -20.80 -5.35 -10.64
C MET A 39 -21.59 -5.09 -11.93
N PRO A 40 -21.19 -4.08 -12.73
CA PRO A 40 -21.83 -3.78 -14.02
C PRO A 40 -21.80 -4.97 -14.98
N ASN A 41 -22.83 -5.10 -15.84
CA ASN A 41 -22.96 -6.22 -16.76
C ASN A 41 -21.96 -6.18 -17.94
N ASP A 42 -21.31 -5.04 -18.18
CA ASP A 42 -20.22 -4.88 -19.15
C ASP A 42 -18.86 -5.35 -18.63
N LEU A 43 -18.79 -5.75 -17.37
CA LEU A 43 -17.63 -6.40 -16.76
C LEU A 43 -17.87 -7.91 -16.58
N PRO A 44 -16.81 -8.73 -16.43
CA PRO A 44 -16.99 -10.15 -16.12
C PRO A 44 -17.83 -10.36 -14.85
N PRO A 45 -18.58 -11.45 -14.74
CA PRO A 45 -19.38 -11.77 -13.58
C PRO A 45 -18.60 -11.68 -12.28
N TRP A 46 -19.16 -11.09 -11.23
CA TRP A 46 -18.48 -10.87 -9.98
C TRP A 46 -17.82 -12.12 -9.36
N PRO A 47 -18.35 -13.35 -9.48
CA PRO A 47 -17.66 -14.53 -8.91
C PRO A 47 -16.34 -14.81 -9.62
N VAL A 48 -16.27 -14.57 -10.94
CA VAL A 48 -15.03 -14.72 -11.74
C VAL A 48 -13.98 -13.71 -11.28
N VAL A 49 -14.39 -12.44 -11.16
CA VAL A 49 -13.51 -11.37 -10.70
C VAL A 49 -13.03 -11.62 -9.28
N TYR A 50 -13.92 -12.03 -8.38
CA TYR A 50 -13.59 -12.33 -6.99
C TYR A 50 -12.59 -13.49 -6.88
N GLN A 51 -12.89 -14.64 -7.52
CA GLN A 51 -12.03 -15.82 -7.46
C GLN A 51 -10.64 -15.55 -8.03
N GLN A 52 -10.58 -14.91 -9.19
CA GLN A 52 -9.30 -14.58 -9.80
C GLN A 52 -8.55 -13.50 -9.00
N GLY A 53 -9.26 -12.50 -8.48
CA GLY A 53 -8.70 -11.51 -7.57
C GLY A 53 -8.05 -12.17 -6.34
N GLN A 54 -8.74 -13.12 -5.69
CA GLN A 54 -8.19 -13.87 -4.56
C GLN A 54 -6.94 -14.69 -4.93
N ARG A 55 -6.89 -15.25 -6.15
CA ARG A 55 -5.69 -15.97 -6.63
C ARG A 55 -4.51 -15.01 -6.79
N TRP A 56 -4.73 -13.83 -7.39
CA TRP A 56 -3.70 -12.80 -7.56
C TRP A 56 -3.17 -12.29 -6.21
N LEU A 57 -4.07 -12.03 -5.24
CA LEU A 57 -3.67 -11.57 -3.91
C LEU A 57 -2.81 -12.61 -3.19
N ARG A 58 -3.22 -13.89 -3.21
CA ARG A 58 -2.44 -14.98 -2.58
C ARG A 58 -1.08 -15.22 -3.24
N ALA A 59 -0.97 -14.94 -4.53
CA ALA A 59 0.26 -15.09 -5.29
C ALA A 59 1.18 -13.86 -5.21
N GLY A 60 0.85 -12.82 -4.43
CA GLY A 60 1.66 -11.61 -4.29
C GLY A 60 1.80 -10.79 -5.58
N VAL A 61 0.89 -10.97 -6.55
CA VAL A 61 1.01 -10.35 -7.89
C VAL A 61 1.10 -8.83 -7.81
N PHE A 62 0.28 -8.20 -6.99
CA PHE A 62 0.25 -6.73 -6.87
C PHE A 62 1.42 -6.18 -6.05
N GLU A 63 1.96 -6.96 -5.15
CA GLU A 63 3.21 -6.67 -4.44
C GLU A 63 4.38 -6.62 -5.42
N ALA A 64 4.55 -7.66 -6.25
CA ALA A 64 5.57 -7.69 -7.28
C ALA A 64 5.43 -6.51 -8.26
N ILE A 65 4.21 -6.21 -8.73
CA ILE A 65 3.96 -5.05 -9.59
C ILE A 65 4.38 -3.74 -8.93
N VAL A 66 4.04 -3.54 -7.66
CA VAL A 66 4.38 -2.32 -6.91
C VAL A 66 5.89 -2.16 -6.78
N HIS A 67 6.61 -3.25 -6.49
CA HIS A 67 8.07 -3.22 -6.36
C HIS A 67 8.76 -2.88 -7.68
N ASP A 68 8.36 -3.49 -8.79
CA ASP A 68 8.93 -3.17 -10.09
C ASP A 68 8.59 -1.75 -10.56
N LEU A 69 7.34 -1.31 -10.33
CA LEU A 69 6.95 0.06 -10.62
C LEU A 69 7.70 1.08 -9.76
N ARG A 70 8.02 0.76 -8.51
CA ARG A 70 8.86 1.60 -7.65
C ARG A 70 10.21 1.82 -8.30
N ALA A 71 10.90 0.75 -8.69
CA ALA A 71 12.20 0.82 -9.32
C ALA A 71 12.17 1.69 -10.59
N LEU A 72 11.19 1.47 -11.48
CA LEU A 72 11.02 2.25 -12.70
C LEU A 72 10.73 3.74 -12.44
N LEU A 73 9.82 4.05 -11.50
CA LEU A 73 9.47 5.43 -11.16
C LEU A 73 10.62 6.17 -10.48
N ARG A 74 11.43 5.48 -9.67
CA ARG A 74 12.64 6.05 -9.08
C ARG A 74 13.69 6.35 -10.12
N LEU A 75 13.95 5.44 -11.03
CA LEU A 75 14.85 5.67 -12.17
C LEU A 75 14.39 6.84 -13.03
N ALA A 76 13.09 6.91 -13.36
CA ALA A 76 12.51 8.04 -14.10
C ALA A 76 12.63 9.39 -13.36
N ALA A 77 12.76 9.36 -12.02
CA ALA A 77 13.02 10.53 -11.18
C ALA A 77 14.52 10.80 -10.94
N GLY A 78 15.43 10.14 -11.66
CA GLY A 78 16.87 10.27 -11.49
C GLY A 78 17.40 9.74 -10.16
N ARG A 79 16.72 8.76 -9.57
CA ARG A 79 17.10 8.13 -8.30
C ARG A 79 17.53 6.68 -8.51
N PRO A 80 18.39 6.13 -7.62
CA PRO A 80 18.65 4.69 -7.59
C PRO A 80 17.36 3.89 -7.46
N PRO A 81 17.24 2.70 -8.06
CA PRO A 81 16.03 1.89 -8.02
C PRO A 81 15.63 1.53 -6.58
N GLU A 82 16.61 1.26 -5.73
CA GLU A 82 16.37 0.95 -4.33
C GLU A 82 16.53 2.20 -3.44
N PRO A 83 15.62 2.42 -2.47
CA PRO A 83 15.70 3.55 -1.55
C PRO A 83 16.68 3.27 -0.41
N THR A 84 17.35 4.32 0.07
CA THR A 84 18.17 4.29 1.30
C THR A 84 17.41 4.85 2.51
N ALA A 85 16.22 5.42 2.29
CA ALA A 85 15.41 5.98 3.36
C ALA A 85 13.92 5.71 3.12
N VAL A 86 13.20 5.44 4.20
CA VAL A 86 11.76 5.16 4.20
C VAL A 86 11.03 6.05 5.20
N ILE A 87 9.72 6.09 5.09
CA ILE A 87 8.82 6.77 6.02
C ILE A 87 7.83 5.71 6.51
N LEU A 88 7.76 5.53 7.83
CA LEU A 88 6.79 4.62 8.46
C LEU A 88 5.67 5.44 9.08
N ASP A 89 4.44 4.99 8.87
CA ASP A 89 3.26 5.58 9.53
C ASP A 89 2.12 4.56 9.58
N ALA A 90 1.09 4.87 10.36
CA ALA A 90 -0.08 4.00 10.50
C ALA A 90 -1.39 4.78 10.46
N ARG A 91 -2.39 4.16 9.86
CA ARG A 91 -3.75 4.69 9.80
C ARG A 91 -4.74 3.68 10.35
N THR A 92 -5.67 4.12 11.20
CA THR A 92 -6.78 3.30 11.67
C THR A 92 -7.95 3.43 10.71
N LEU A 93 -8.36 2.31 10.13
CA LEU A 93 -9.58 2.16 9.34
C LEU A 93 -10.70 1.65 10.25
N GLN A 94 -11.84 2.35 10.21
CA GLN A 94 -13.02 1.88 10.92
C GLN A 94 -13.51 0.57 10.31
N SER A 95 -13.71 -0.45 11.13
CA SER A 95 -14.25 -1.73 10.70
C SER A 95 -15.76 -1.67 10.48
N THR A 96 -16.23 -2.54 9.62
CA THR A 96 -17.64 -2.94 9.49
C THR A 96 -17.86 -4.26 10.23
N PRO A 97 -19.11 -4.73 10.41
CA PRO A 97 -19.39 -6.00 11.09
C PRO A 97 -18.66 -7.20 10.48
N GLU A 98 -18.37 -7.17 9.18
CA GLU A 98 -17.69 -8.24 8.43
C GLU A 98 -16.26 -8.51 8.94
N SER A 99 -15.59 -7.50 9.48
CA SER A 99 -14.24 -7.65 10.08
C SER A 99 -14.24 -8.54 11.33
N GLY A 100 -15.38 -8.68 11.99
CA GLY A 100 -15.58 -9.61 13.10
C GLY A 100 -14.65 -9.37 14.30
N ALA A 101 -14.17 -10.48 14.89
CA ALA A 101 -13.34 -10.47 16.09
C ALA A 101 -11.91 -9.95 15.87
N ARG A 102 -11.42 -9.89 14.63
CA ARG A 102 -10.07 -9.36 14.35
C ARG A 102 -9.96 -7.84 14.50
N ALA A 103 -11.08 -7.13 14.51
CA ALA A 103 -11.07 -5.68 14.70
C ALA A 103 -10.82 -5.32 16.17
N GLY A 104 -9.77 -4.52 16.43
CA GLY A 104 -9.43 -3.99 17.74
C GLY A 104 -10.01 -2.59 17.98
N TYR A 105 -9.91 -2.09 19.21
CA TYR A 105 -10.32 -0.72 19.56
C TYR A 105 -9.10 0.19 19.67
N ASP A 106 -9.08 1.26 18.90
CA ASP A 106 -8.09 2.33 18.99
C ASP A 106 -8.59 3.39 19.99
N GLY A 107 -8.01 3.38 21.18
CA GLY A 107 -8.40 4.31 22.25
C GLY A 107 -8.09 5.77 21.93
N HIS A 108 -7.03 6.04 21.13
CA HIS A 108 -6.66 7.40 20.72
C HIS A 108 -7.63 7.96 19.66
N LYS A 109 -7.97 7.15 18.67
CA LYS A 109 -8.90 7.53 17.59
C LYS A 109 -10.37 7.27 17.96
N LYS A 110 -10.63 6.67 19.13
CA LYS A 110 -11.97 6.33 19.65
C LYS A 110 -12.82 5.56 18.64
N ARG A 111 -12.22 4.55 17.98
CA ARG A 111 -12.93 3.73 16.99
C ARG A 111 -12.47 2.28 17.00
N LYS A 112 -13.39 1.37 16.67
CA LYS A 112 -13.09 -0.03 16.43
C LYS A 112 -12.68 -0.22 14.96
N GLY A 113 -11.60 -0.97 14.72
CA GLY A 113 -11.15 -1.19 13.36
C GLY A 113 -9.84 -1.95 13.25
N SER A 114 -9.23 -1.79 12.09
CA SER A 114 -7.91 -2.31 11.76
C SER A 114 -6.93 -1.16 11.56
N LYS A 115 -5.69 -1.39 11.96
CA LYS A 115 -4.60 -0.45 11.72
C LYS A 115 -3.81 -0.93 10.51
N THR A 116 -3.70 -0.08 9.50
CA THR A 116 -2.83 -0.28 8.35
C THR A 116 -1.55 0.47 8.59
N GLN A 117 -0.47 -0.26 8.71
CA GLN A 117 0.89 0.26 8.89
C GLN A 117 1.62 0.15 7.57
N ILE A 118 2.21 1.23 7.10
CA ILE A 118 2.87 1.28 5.80
C ILE A 118 4.29 1.81 5.92
N ALA A 119 5.15 1.29 5.04
CA ALA A 119 6.45 1.85 4.74
C ALA A 119 6.43 2.34 3.29
N VAL A 120 6.80 3.60 3.07
CA VAL A 120 6.92 4.18 1.74
C VAL A 120 8.30 4.81 1.57
N ASP A 121 8.80 4.89 0.33
CA ASP A 121 10.02 5.64 0.06
C ASP A 121 9.79 7.16 0.12
N THR A 122 10.84 7.95 -0.06
CA THR A 122 10.76 9.42 -0.04
C THR A 122 9.99 10.03 -1.21
N LEU A 123 9.62 9.24 -2.22
CA LEU A 123 8.76 9.64 -3.33
C LEU A 123 7.31 9.19 -3.14
N GLY A 124 7.01 8.39 -2.13
CA GLY A 124 5.69 7.86 -1.81
C GLY A 124 5.36 6.55 -2.54
N HIS A 125 6.37 5.74 -2.82
CA HIS A 125 6.14 4.40 -3.38
C HIS A 125 6.10 3.39 -2.23
N LEU A 126 5.06 2.55 -2.22
CA LEU A 126 4.86 1.55 -1.19
C LEU A 126 5.97 0.48 -1.22
N LEU A 127 6.50 0.15 -0.05
CA LEU A 127 7.47 -0.93 0.16
C LEU A 127 6.85 -2.08 0.95
N ALA A 128 6.30 -1.77 2.12
CA ALA A 128 5.71 -2.75 3.01
C ALA A 128 4.38 -2.26 3.57
N LEU A 129 3.50 -3.21 3.89
CA LEU A 129 2.21 -2.93 4.48
C LEU A 129 1.80 -4.08 5.40
N LEU A 130 1.46 -3.74 6.65
CA LEU A 130 0.91 -4.67 7.62
C LEU A 130 -0.49 -4.24 8.05
N VAL A 131 -1.37 -5.21 8.26
CA VAL A 131 -2.72 -4.99 8.80
C VAL A 131 -2.84 -5.68 10.14
N THR A 132 -3.04 -4.89 11.19
CA THR A 132 -3.18 -5.38 12.57
C THR A 132 -4.52 -4.94 13.17
N PRO A 133 -4.99 -5.55 14.26
CA PRO A 133 -6.08 -4.97 15.05
C PRO A 133 -5.74 -3.53 15.46
N ALA A 134 -6.73 -2.64 15.47
CA ALA A 134 -6.48 -1.23 15.81
C ALA A 134 -5.98 -1.01 17.24
N SER A 135 -6.16 -1.99 18.14
CA SER A 135 -5.58 -2.03 19.48
C SER A 135 -4.07 -2.27 19.51
N ALA A 136 -3.48 -2.79 18.42
CA ALA A 136 -2.05 -3.02 18.35
C ALA A 136 -1.28 -1.70 18.35
N GLN A 137 -0.17 -1.67 19.11
CA GLN A 137 0.71 -0.50 19.16
C GLN A 137 1.57 -0.44 17.89
N GLN A 138 1.72 0.74 17.31
CA GLN A 138 2.54 0.96 16.11
C GLN A 138 3.99 0.51 16.34
N ARG A 139 4.58 0.90 17.47
CA ARG A 139 5.94 0.57 17.85
C ARG A 139 6.23 -0.94 17.92
N ALA A 140 5.23 -1.76 18.25
CA ALA A 140 5.39 -3.21 18.33
C ALA A 140 5.47 -3.90 16.95
N GLN A 141 5.28 -3.15 15.85
CA GLN A 141 5.32 -3.68 14.49
C GLN A 141 6.57 -3.23 13.72
N VAL A 142 7.47 -2.52 14.39
CA VAL A 142 8.69 -1.97 13.76
C VAL A 142 9.59 -3.08 13.24
N ALA A 143 9.79 -4.14 14.02
CA ALA A 143 10.63 -5.26 13.61
C ALA A 143 10.13 -5.91 12.30
N GLU A 144 8.82 -6.22 12.22
CA GLU A 144 8.23 -6.86 11.05
C GLU A 144 8.26 -5.94 9.82
N LEU A 145 7.94 -4.63 10.01
CA LEU A 145 8.04 -3.65 8.92
C LEU A 145 9.48 -3.48 8.43
N ALA A 146 10.45 -3.40 9.35
CA ALA A 146 11.86 -3.25 9.02
C ALA A 146 12.39 -4.48 8.27
N ALA A 147 12.05 -5.68 8.73
CA ALA A 147 12.41 -6.93 8.06
C ALA A 147 11.86 -6.96 6.62
N THR A 148 10.56 -6.69 6.45
CA THR A 148 9.93 -6.67 5.12
C THR A 148 10.54 -5.59 4.21
N VAL A 149 10.82 -4.40 4.76
CA VAL A 149 11.47 -3.32 4.00
C VAL A 149 12.84 -3.75 3.48
N GLN A 150 13.66 -4.37 4.32
CA GLN A 150 14.99 -4.84 3.91
C GLN A 150 14.90 -5.98 2.89
N GLU A 151 14.01 -6.95 3.10
CA GLU A 151 13.78 -8.03 2.14
C GLU A 151 13.47 -7.49 0.73
N VAL A 152 12.56 -6.50 0.61
CA VAL A 152 12.13 -5.98 -0.69
C VAL A 152 13.05 -4.91 -1.28
N THR A 153 14.10 -4.50 -0.55
CA THR A 153 15.07 -3.49 -1.00
C THR A 153 16.50 -4.02 -1.06
N GLY A 154 16.71 -5.30 -0.73
CA GLY A 154 18.06 -5.89 -0.69
C GLY A 154 18.98 -5.20 0.32
N ASP A 155 18.46 -4.94 1.51
CA ASP A 155 19.18 -4.35 2.65
C ASP A 155 19.76 -2.94 2.40
N THR A 156 19.14 -2.16 1.50
CA THR A 156 19.64 -0.83 1.15
C THR A 156 19.15 0.31 2.05
N VAL A 157 18.11 0.06 2.86
CA VAL A 157 17.52 1.10 3.70
C VAL A 157 18.33 1.29 4.98
N GLU A 158 18.79 2.52 5.19
CA GLU A 158 19.62 2.92 6.35
C GLU A 158 18.82 3.73 7.39
N VAL A 159 17.76 4.44 6.94
CA VAL A 159 17.01 5.39 7.78
C VAL A 159 15.51 5.23 7.59
N ALA A 160 14.77 5.22 8.70
CA ALA A 160 13.32 5.30 8.70
C ALA A 160 12.84 6.54 9.47
N TYR A 161 12.09 7.42 8.79
CA TYR A 161 11.43 8.57 9.39
C TYR A 161 10.08 8.16 9.98
N VAL A 162 9.88 8.49 11.25
CA VAL A 162 8.69 8.06 12.02
C VAL A 162 8.09 9.23 12.81
N ASP A 163 6.85 9.06 13.27
CA ASP A 163 6.24 10.03 14.19
C ASP A 163 6.59 9.76 15.66
N GLN A 164 6.06 10.61 16.55
CA GLN A 164 6.27 10.47 17.99
C GLN A 164 5.65 9.18 18.59
N GLY A 165 4.75 8.51 17.88
CA GLY A 165 4.18 7.22 18.28
C GLY A 165 5.19 6.07 18.29
N TYR A 166 6.35 6.27 17.65
CA TYR A 166 7.46 5.32 17.59
C TYR A 166 8.59 5.64 18.55
N THR A 167 8.40 6.58 19.48
CA THR A 167 9.42 6.91 20.48
C THR A 167 9.64 5.78 21.47
N GLY A 168 10.88 5.62 21.94
CA GLY A 168 11.32 4.63 22.92
C GLY A 168 12.52 3.82 22.44
N ASP A 169 13.20 3.17 23.37
CA ASP A 169 14.39 2.39 23.07
C ASP A 169 14.07 1.11 22.29
N GLN A 170 12.97 0.45 22.61
CA GLN A 170 12.60 -0.82 21.99
C GLN A 170 12.41 -0.71 20.46
N PRO A 171 11.60 0.23 19.91
CA PRO A 171 11.48 0.37 18.46
C PRO A 171 12.81 0.70 17.77
N ALA A 172 13.65 1.49 18.42
CA ALA A 172 14.99 1.82 17.89
C ALA A 172 15.90 0.59 17.82
N VAL A 173 15.91 -0.24 18.86
CA VAL A 173 16.67 -1.51 18.89
C VAL A 173 16.13 -2.49 17.84
N GLU A 174 14.81 -2.62 17.73
CA GLU A 174 14.17 -3.50 16.75
C GLU A 174 14.50 -3.09 15.30
N ALA A 175 14.46 -1.80 14.97
CA ALA A 175 14.85 -1.31 13.65
C ALA A 175 16.38 -1.50 13.41
N ALA A 176 17.19 -1.22 14.42
CA ALA A 176 18.65 -1.37 14.33
C ALA A 176 19.09 -2.83 14.10
N ALA A 177 18.32 -3.82 14.60
CA ALA A 177 18.55 -5.24 14.32
C ALA A 177 18.44 -5.57 12.82
N HIS A 178 17.75 -4.73 12.04
CA HIS A 178 17.65 -4.81 10.59
C HIS A 178 18.48 -3.74 9.86
N GLY A 179 19.46 -3.13 10.52
CA GLY A 179 20.33 -2.10 9.93
C GLY A 179 19.66 -0.74 9.71
N ILE A 180 18.45 -0.52 10.23
CA ILE A 180 17.67 0.71 10.02
C ILE A 180 17.74 1.59 11.27
N ARG A 181 18.15 2.85 11.10
CA ARG A 181 18.11 3.86 12.15
C ARG A 181 16.77 4.60 12.13
N LEU A 182 16.05 4.61 13.26
CA LEU A 182 14.83 5.40 13.39
C LEU A 182 15.15 6.88 13.63
N GLU A 183 14.57 7.77 12.84
CA GLU A 183 14.57 9.21 13.04
C GLU A 183 13.16 9.71 13.35
N VAL A 184 12.93 10.09 14.61
CA VAL A 184 11.65 10.64 15.04
C VAL A 184 11.53 12.10 14.60
N VAL A 185 10.61 12.38 13.68
CA VAL A 185 10.31 13.74 13.23
C VAL A 185 9.39 14.41 14.25
N LYS A 186 9.96 15.34 15.04
CA LYS A 186 9.21 16.10 16.05
C LYS A 186 8.40 17.21 15.41
N HIS A 187 7.19 17.45 15.91
CA HIS A 187 6.48 18.69 15.62
C HIS A 187 7.27 19.86 16.20
N ALA A 188 7.48 20.90 15.40
CA ALA A 188 7.98 22.16 15.93
C ALA A 188 6.97 22.69 16.97
N GLU A 189 7.44 22.91 18.20
CA GLU A 189 6.61 23.45 19.28
C GLU A 189 5.98 24.79 18.86
N ALA A 190 4.72 24.98 19.24
CA ALA A 190 3.98 26.26 19.20
C ALA A 190 3.52 26.82 17.85
N LYS A 191 3.28 26.02 16.79
CA LYS A 191 2.52 26.55 15.62
C LYS A 191 1.07 26.09 15.67
N ARG A 192 0.12 27.04 15.77
CA ARG A 192 -1.30 26.81 15.53
C ARG A 192 -1.52 26.67 14.02
N GLY A 193 -2.19 25.60 13.57
CA GLY A 193 -2.51 25.36 12.18
C GLY A 193 -1.79 24.14 11.58
N PHE A 194 -1.99 23.94 10.27
CA PHE A 194 -1.35 22.86 9.53
C PHE A 194 0.14 23.16 9.34
N VAL A 195 1.00 22.28 9.86
CA VAL A 195 2.46 22.37 9.67
C VAL A 195 2.91 21.20 8.80
N LEU A 196 3.44 21.51 7.62
CA LEU A 196 4.04 20.51 6.74
C LEU A 196 5.34 20.02 7.38
N LEU A 197 5.34 18.80 7.90
CA LEU A 197 6.55 18.18 8.44
C LEU A 197 7.43 17.72 7.29
N PRO A 198 8.71 18.11 7.26
CA PRO A 198 9.63 17.64 6.24
C PRO A 198 9.61 16.11 6.16
N ARG A 199 9.50 15.57 4.93
CA ARG A 199 9.46 14.14 4.60
C ARG A 199 8.18 13.39 5.01
N ARG A 200 7.57 13.64 6.18
CA ARG A 200 6.37 12.92 6.63
C ARG A 200 5.10 13.21 5.82
N TRP A 201 4.94 14.39 5.25
CA TRP A 201 3.78 14.72 4.42
C TRP A 201 3.58 13.71 3.25
N VAL A 202 4.64 13.01 2.86
CA VAL A 202 4.60 12.02 1.77
C VAL A 202 3.65 10.88 2.13
N VAL A 203 3.82 10.26 3.30
CA VAL A 203 2.97 9.15 3.74
C VAL A 203 1.54 9.60 4.02
N GLU A 204 1.34 10.82 4.54
CA GLU A 204 0.01 11.40 4.74
C GLU A 204 -0.72 11.58 3.39
N ARG A 205 -0.01 12.06 2.38
CA ARG A 205 -0.50 12.14 1.00
C ARG A 205 -0.89 10.77 0.45
N ASP A 206 -0.08 9.75 0.71
CA ASP A 206 -0.34 8.40 0.21
C ASP A 206 -1.58 7.79 0.87
N PHE A 207 -1.80 8.02 2.16
CA PHE A 207 -3.06 7.69 2.81
C PHE A 207 -4.26 8.46 2.23
N ALA A 208 -4.08 9.74 1.91
CA ALA A 208 -5.12 10.54 1.26
C ALA A 208 -5.46 9.98 -0.13
N TRP A 209 -4.46 9.56 -0.91
CA TRP A 209 -4.69 8.93 -2.21
C TRP A 209 -5.34 7.56 -2.09
N ALA A 210 -4.89 6.70 -1.16
CA ALA A 210 -5.52 5.41 -0.90
C ALA A 210 -6.99 5.57 -0.49
N SER A 211 -7.36 6.63 0.26
CA SER A 211 -8.75 6.88 0.66
C SER A 211 -9.68 7.22 -0.51
N ARG A 212 -9.14 7.63 -1.66
CA ARG A 212 -9.93 7.82 -2.90
C ARG A 212 -10.38 6.50 -3.54
N PHE A 213 -9.82 5.39 -3.09
CA PHE A 213 -10.33 4.05 -3.37
C PHE A 213 -11.36 3.72 -2.29
N ARG A 214 -12.63 3.84 -2.62
CA ARG A 214 -13.73 3.78 -1.63
C ARG A 214 -13.79 2.47 -0.87
N ARG A 215 -13.30 1.37 -1.46
CA ARG A 215 -13.17 0.08 -0.77
C ARG A 215 -12.18 0.14 0.41
N LEU A 216 -11.22 1.07 0.38
CA LEU A 216 -10.22 1.30 1.42
C LEU A 216 -10.58 2.46 2.37
N ALA A 217 -11.77 3.05 2.26
CA ALA A 217 -12.25 4.10 3.18
C ALA A 217 -12.61 3.53 4.55
N ARG A 218 -13.04 2.26 4.58
CA ARG A 218 -13.30 1.45 5.77
C ARG A 218 -12.77 0.05 5.57
N ASP A 219 -12.70 -0.71 6.65
CA ASP A 219 -12.36 -2.12 6.59
C ASP A 219 -13.62 -2.98 6.43
N TYR A 220 -13.85 -3.48 5.23
CA TYR A 220 -14.95 -4.38 4.84
C TYR A 220 -14.51 -5.83 4.76
N GLU A 221 -13.22 -6.12 5.00
CA GLU A 221 -12.66 -7.44 4.71
C GLU A 221 -12.69 -8.35 5.94
N ARG A 222 -12.86 -9.64 5.71
CA ARG A 222 -12.81 -10.65 6.78
C ARG A 222 -11.38 -10.99 7.17
N LEU A 223 -10.46 -10.93 6.22
CA LEU A 223 -9.06 -11.33 6.37
C LEU A 223 -8.13 -10.11 6.25
N PRO A 224 -7.15 -9.95 7.14
CA PRO A 224 -6.18 -8.85 7.06
C PRO A 224 -5.35 -8.91 5.78
N GLU A 225 -5.02 -10.10 5.27
CA GLU A 225 -4.27 -10.30 4.03
C GLU A 225 -5.06 -9.78 2.81
N THR A 226 -6.39 -9.93 2.83
CA THR A 226 -7.24 -9.37 1.76
C THR A 226 -7.20 -7.84 1.80
N LEU A 227 -7.31 -7.24 2.98
CA LEU A 227 -7.22 -5.78 3.13
C LEU A 227 -5.84 -5.26 2.70
N ALA A 228 -4.76 -5.94 3.09
CA ALA A 228 -3.40 -5.62 2.65
C ALA A 228 -3.28 -5.69 1.13
N GLY A 229 -3.69 -6.80 0.52
CA GLY A 229 -3.63 -6.99 -0.92
C GLY A 229 -4.44 -5.96 -1.70
N LEU A 230 -5.61 -5.52 -1.21
CA LEU A 230 -6.38 -4.44 -1.84
C LEU A 230 -5.67 -3.08 -1.78
N HIS A 231 -4.85 -2.82 -0.76
CA HIS A 231 -3.97 -1.65 -0.74
C HIS A 231 -2.91 -1.76 -1.85
N PHE A 232 -2.27 -2.92 -2.02
CA PHE A 232 -1.34 -3.13 -3.13
C PHE A 232 -2.00 -2.96 -4.50
N VAL A 233 -3.24 -3.41 -4.69
CA VAL A 233 -4.02 -3.12 -5.91
C VAL A 233 -4.18 -1.62 -6.13
N ALA A 234 -4.52 -0.86 -5.09
CA ALA A 234 -4.69 0.58 -5.17
C ALA A 234 -3.37 1.30 -5.50
N PHE A 235 -2.28 0.93 -4.82
CA PHE A 235 -0.95 1.49 -5.09
C PHE A 235 -0.45 1.13 -6.49
N ALA A 236 -0.65 -0.12 -6.95
CA ALA A 236 -0.34 -0.52 -8.32
C ALA A 236 -1.07 0.37 -9.35
N CYS A 237 -2.36 0.65 -9.13
CA CYS A 237 -3.13 1.55 -10.01
C CYS A 237 -2.58 2.99 -10.00
N LEU A 238 -2.25 3.54 -8.82
CA LEU A 238 -1.70 4.89 -8.68
C LEU A 238 -0.32 5.01 -9.34
N MET A 239 0.54 4.04 -9.10
CA MET A 239 1.90 4.04 -9.63
C MET A 239 1.93 3.81 -11.14
N LEU A 240 1.06 2.96 -11.69
CA LEU A 240 0.88 2.80 -13.14
C LEU A 240 0.42 4.10 -13.79
N GLN A 241 -0.57 4.78 -13.20
CA GLN A 241 -1.03 6.06 -13.71
C GLN A 241 0.11 7.08 -13.71
N ARG A 242 0.91 7.14 -12.64
CA ARG A 242 2.07 8.03 -12.55
C ARG A 242 3.12 7.71 -13.61
N LEU A 243 3.41 6.43 -13.83
CA LEU A 243 4.37 6.01 -14.87
C LEU A 243 3.90 6.41 -16.25
N CYS A 244 2.62 6.21 -16.60
CA CYS A 244 2.05 6.63 -17.87
C CYS A 244 2.16 8.15 -18.09
N LEU A 245 1.91 8.97 -17.06
CA LEU A 245 2.06 10.43 -17.14
C LEU A 245 3.53 10.83 -17.34
N THR A 246 4.46 10.19 -16.63
CA THR A 246 5.91 10.47 -16.75
C THR A 246 6.42 10.11 -18.15
N LEU A 247 6.04 8.95 -18.67
CA LEU A 247 6.45 8.54 -20.03
C LEU A 247 5.83 9.41 -21.13
N GLY A 248 4.55 9.81 -20.96
CA GLY A 248 3.88 10.72 -21.89
C GLY A 248 4.54 12.10 -21.95
N SER A 249 5.00 12.64 -20.82
CA SER A 249 5.72 13.92 -20.78
C SER A 249 7.11 13.84 -21.45
N LEU A 250 7.81 12.71 -21.34
CA LEU A 250 9.10 12.49 -22.00
C LEU A 250 8.98 12.44 -23.53
N GLN A 251 7.90 11.86 -24.05
CA GLN A 251 7.66 11.81 -25.50
C GLN A 251 7.40 13.20 -26.10
N VAL A 252 6.73 14.09 -25.39
CA VAL A 252 6.47 15.47 -25.84
C VAL A 252 7.76 16.29 -25.88
N HIS A 253 8.69 16.09 -24.95
CA HIS A 253 9.99 16.81 -24.92
C HIS A 253 10.98 16.35 -25.99
N ASN A 254 10.88 15.09 -26.43
CA ASN A 254 11.75 14.56 -27.50
C ASN A 254 11.22 14.85 -28.92
N SER A 255 10.04 15.46 -29.02
CA SER A 255 9.40 15.81 -30.33
C SER A 255 9.47 17.30 -30.66
N LEU A 256 10.15 18.09 -29.84
CA LEU A 256 10.49 19.51 -30.03
C LEU A 256 11.99 19.67 -30.26
#